data_bf47516f0a45e25b264d68d2e5bc51d0
#
_entry.id   bf47516f0a45e25b264d68d2e5bc51d0
#
_cell.length_a   1.000
_cell.length_b   1.000
_cell.length_c   1.000
_cell.angle_alpha   90.00
_cell.angle_beta   90.00
_cell.angle_gamma   90.00
#
_symmetry.space_group_name_H-M   'P 1'
#
loop_
_entity.id
_entity.type
_entity.pdbx_description
1 polymer ?
#
loop_
_entity_poly.entity_id
_entity_poly.type
_entity_poly.pdbx_seq_one_letter_code
_entity_poly.pdbx_strand_id
1 'polypeptide(L)'
;MEQLAEENRNGKPILVEGRKDAEALKILGINGQIILAKTGGKTLLDVISEVEATNTSEIILLPDFDRRGRELTTNLKRHMEKAGIKANLHFWLRLSSLVGREVKDVEGLAAYMETLKSKIGDS
;
A
#
# COMPACT_ATOMS: atom_id res chain seq x y z
N MET A 1 -4.94 10.56 -2.32
CA MET A 1 -5.58 9.70 -1.30
C MET A 1 -7.04 9.41 -1.56
N GLU A 2 -7.80 10.36 -2.07
CA GLU A 2 -9.22 10.11 -2.38
C GLU A 2 -9.41 9.02 -3.43
N GLN A 3 -8.60 9.04 -4.49
CA GLN A 3 -8.66 8.01 -5.53
C GLN A 3 -8.27 6.64 -4.99
N LEU A 4 -7.27 6.59 -4.13
CA LEU A 4 -6.85 5.35 -3.50
C LEU A 4 -7.97 4.78 -2.63
N ALA A 5 -8.61 5.62 -1.82
CA ALA A 5 -9.73 5.21 -0.98
C ALA A 5 -10.89 4.70 -1.82
N GLU A 6 -11.19 5.35 -2.93
CA GLU A 6 -12.25 4.95 -3.84
C GLU A 6 -11.99 3.58 -4.46
N GLU A 7 -10.77 3.37 -4.99
CA GLU A 7 -10.40 2.08 -5.57
C GLU A 7 -10.48 0.95 -4.54
N ASN A 8 -10.06 1.24 -3.32
CA ASN A 8 -10.14 0.26 -2.23
C ASN A 8 -11.60 -0.06 -1.89
N ARG A 9 -12.47 0.95 -1.81
CA ARG A 9 -13.91 0.73 -1.57
C ARG A 9 -14.55 -0.08 -2.68
N ASN A 10 -14.04 0.02 -3.90
CA ASN A 10 -14.54 -0.73 -5.06
C ASN A 10 -14.04 -2.17 -5.11
N GLY A 11 -13.43 -2.64 -4.04
CA GLY A 11 -13.05 -4.03 -3.90
C GLY A 11 -11.61 -4.36 -4.26
N LYS A 12 -10.76 -3.37 -4.48
CA LYS A 12 -9.35 -3.60 -4.74
C LYS A 12 -8.57 -3.55 -3.43
N PRO A 13 -8.05 -4.68 -2.93
CA PRO A 13 -7.29 -4.66 -1.68
C PRO A 13 -5.98 -3.91 -1.85
N ILE A 14 -5.50 -3.36 -0.75
CA ILE A 14 -4.22 -2.66 -0.70
C ILE A 14 -3.24 -3.52 0.10
N LEU A 15 -2.04 -3.71 -0.43
CA LEU A 15 -0.98 -4.43 0.25
C LEU A 15 0.05 -3.44 0.77
N VAL A 16 0.31 -3.49 2.08
CA VAL A 16 1.36 -2.70 2.75
C VAL A 16 2.29 -3.64 3.48
N GLU A 17 3.44 -3.15 3.93
CA GLU A 17 4.42 -4.02 4.58
C GLU A 17 4.05 -4.38 6.00
N GLY A 18 3.62 -3.42 6.82
CA GLY A 18 3.39 -3.66 8.22
C GLY A 18 2.08 -3.11 8.78
N ARG A 19 1.82 -3.49 10.03
CA ARG A 19 0.59 -3.10 10.73
C ARG A 19 0.46 -1.60 10.91
N LYS A 20 1.56 -0.91 11.19
CA LYS A 20 1.53 0.54 11.38
C LYS A 20 1.16 1.27 10.09
N ASP A 21 1.59 0.74 8.95
CA ASP A 21 1.20 1.30 7.65
C ASP A 21 -0.30 1.14 7.43
N ALA A 22 -0.84 -0.01 7.79
CA ALA A 22 -2.28 -0.26 7.68
C ALA A 22 -3.09 0.68 8.59
N GLU A 23 -2.63 0.86 9.82
CA GLU A 23 -3.28 1.77 10.77
C GLU A 23 -3.25 3.21 10.25
N ALA A 24 -2.13 3.62 9.66
CA ALA A 24 -1.97 4.95 9.08
C ALA A 24 -2.96 5.18 7.93
N LEU A 25 -3.15 4.20 7.07
CA LEU A 25 -4.11 4.28 5.99
C LEU A 25 -5.55 4.43 6.52
N LYS A 26 -5.88 3.73 7.60
CA LYS A 26 -7.19 3.84 8.23
C LYS A 26 -7.45 5.25 8.75
N ILE A 27 -6.42 5.87 9.34
CA ILE A 27 -6.50 7.26 9.81
C ILE A 27 -6.79 8.21 8.65
N LEU A 28 -6.25 7.91 7.46
CA LEU A 28 -6.49 8.71 6.25
C LEU A 28 -7.82 8.40 5.57
N GLY A 29 -8.63 7.52 6.14
CA GLY A 29 -9.97 7.23 5.63
C GLY A 29 -10.05 6.04 4.69
N ILE A 30 -9.02 5.21 4.63
CA ILE A 30 -9.03 4.00 3.81
C ILE A 30 -9.55 2.85 4.67
N ASN A 31 -10.78 2.42 4.41
CA ASN A 31 -11.51 1.48 5.26
C ASN A 31 -11.77 0.12 4.62
N GLY A 32 -11.30 -0.11 3.40
CA GLY A 32 -11.45 -1.40 2.74
C GLY A 32 -10.39 -2.39 3.17
N GLN A 33 -10.27 -3.47 2.42
CA GLN A 33 -9.35 -4.54 2.76
C GLN A 33 -7.89 -4.14 2.59
N ILE A 34 -7.09 -4.43 3.61
CA ILE A 34 -5.65 -4.19 3.61
C ILE A 34 -4.97 -5.51 3.96
N ILE A 35 -3.97 -5.89 3.17
CA ILE A 35 -3.19 -7.10 3.36
C ILE A 35 -1.79 -6.71 3.81
N LEU A 36 -1.25 -7.42 4.80
CA LEU A 36 0.08 -7.16 5.36
C LEU A 36 1.08 -8.16 4.80
N ALA A 37 2.19 -7.65 4.27
CA ALA A 37 3.21 -8.50 3.66
C ALA A 37 4.19 -9.10 4.67
N LYS A 38 4.44 -8.41 5.77
CA LYS A 38 5.50 -8.78 6.71
C LYS A 38 5.01 -8.93 8.15
N THR A 39 4.03 -9.79 8.38
CA THR A 39 3.57 -10.06 9.74
C THR A 39 3.49 -11.57 9.96
N GLY A 40 3.72 -12.00 11.21
CA GLY A 40 3.51 -13.39 11.60
C GLY A 40 4.38 -14.40 10.85
N GLY A 41 5.56 -14.00 10.38
CA GLY A 41 6.45 -14.92 9.69
C GLY A 41 5.98 -15.35 8.29
N LYS A 42 5.12 -14.56 7.67
CA LYS A 42 4.61 -14.87 6.32
C LYS A 42 5.73 -14.98 5.29
N THR A 43 5.59 -15.96 4.41
CA THR A 43 6.42 -16.05 3.21
C THR A 43 5.74 -15.32 2.07
N LEU A 44 6.47 -15.13 0.98
CA LEU A 44 5.89 -14.52 -0.22
C LEU A 44 4.69 -15.33 -0.74
N LEU A 45 4.79 -16.67 -0.68
CA LEU A 45 3.68 -17.55 -1.10
C LEU A 45 2.46 -17.37 -0.21
N ASP A 46 2.66 -17.15 1.09
CA ASP A 46 1.55 -16.90 2.03
C ASP A 46 0.81 -15.62 1.64
N VAL A 47 1.55 -14.57 1.30
CA VAL A 47 0.97 -13.29 0.88
C VAL A 47 0.15 -13.47 -0.40
N ILE A 48 0.71 -14.18 -1.38
CA ILE A 48 0.02 -14.43 -2.64
C ILE A 48 -1.27 -15.22 -2.40
N SER A 49 -1.22 -16.23 -1.54
CA SER A 49 -2.40 -17.01 -1.18
C SER A 49 -3.48 -16.16 -0.53
N GLU A 50 -3.11 -15.22 0.33
CA GLU A 50 -4.07 -14.28 0.93
C GLU A 50 -4.72 -13.41 -0.14
N VAL A 51 -3.95 -12.92 -1.09
CA VAL A 51 -4.48 -12.10 -2.18
C VAL A 51 -5.43 -12.92 -3.04
N GLU A 52 -5.05 -14.14 -3.40
CA GLU A 52 -5.90 -15.02 -4.18
C GLU A 52 -7.22 -15.34 -3.47
N ALA A 53 -7.17 -15.48 -2.14
CA ALA A 53 -8.36 -15.76 -1.34
C ALA A 53 -9.39 -14.63 -1.37
N THR A 54 -8.99 -13.41 -1.75
CA THR A 54 -9.92 -12.28 -1.88
C THR A 54 -10.70 -12.31 -3.18
N ASN A 55 -10.35 -13.19 -4.10
CA ASN A 55 -10.93 -13.28 -5.45
C ASN A 55 -10.80 -11.98 -6.25
N THR A 56 -9.80 -11.16 -5.94
CA THR A 56 -9.55 -9.93 -6.68
C THR A 56 -8.80 -10.23 -7.98
N SER A 57 -9.05 -9.41 -8.98
CA SER A 57 -8.27 -9.42 -10.23
C SER A 57 -7.14 -8.39 -10.20
N GLU A 58 -7.15 -7.51 -9.23
CA GLU A 58 -6.17 -6.42 -9.12
C GLU A 58 -5.87 -6.14 -7.66
N ILE A 59 -4.57 -5.96 -7.34
CA ILE A 59 -4.12 -5.56 -6.01
C ILE A 59 -3.33 -4.27 -6.11
N ILE A 60 -3.55 -3.36 -5.17
CA ILE A 60 -2.80 -2.09 -5.09
C ILE A 60 -1.62 -2.32 -4.17
N LEU A 61 -0.40 -2.16 -4.69
CA LEU A 61 0.81 -2.35 -3.90
C LEU A 61 1.32 -1.02 -3.36
N LEU A 62 1.45 -0.94 -2.03
CA LEU A 62 2.00 0.24 -1.34
C LEU A 62 3.10 -0.18 -0.37
N PRO A 63 4.22 -0.73 -0.88
CA PRO A 63 5.35 -1.04 -0.03
C PRO A 63 6.09 0.24 0.39
N ASP A 64 7.09 0.10 1.26
CA ASP A 64 7.91 1.23 1.67
C ASP A 64 8.64 1.85 0.46
N PHE A 65 9.02 3.12 0.61
CA PHE A 65 9.63 3.89 -0.49
C PHE A 65 11.14 3.77 -0.54
N ASP A 66 11.71 2.87 0.24
CA ASP A 66 13.15 2.62 0.26
C ASP A 66 13.56 1.52 -0.73
N ARG A 67 14.84 1.16 -0.73
CA ARG A 67 15.37 0.15 -1.62
C ARG A 67 14.72 -1.22 -1.40
N ARG A 68 14.51 -1.60 -0.15
CA ARG A 68 13.88 -2.90 0.18
C ARG A 68 12.44 -2.94 -0.31
N GLY A 69 11.74 -1.83 -0.19
CA GLY A 69 10.38 -1.72 -0.70
C GLY A 69 10.33 -1.86 -2.20
N ARG A 70 11.29 -1.30 -2.92
CA ARG A 70 11.38 -1.45 -4.38
C ARG A 70 11.67 -2.88 -4.79
N GLU A 71 12.54 -3.56 -4.06
CA GLU A 71 12.85 -4.98 -4.31
C GLU A 71 11.64 -5.86 -4.05
N LEU A 72 10.94 -5.61 -2.95
CA LEU A 72 9.72 -6.32 -2.61
C LEU A 72 8.66 -6.11 -3.69
N THR A 73 8.52 -4.88 -4.16
CA THR A 73 7.57 -4.53 -5.23
C THR A 73 7.84 -5.34 -6.50
N THR A 74 9.09 -5.43 -6.92
CA THR A 74 9.47 -6.19 -8.11
C THR A 74 9.09 -7.66 -7.97
N ASN A 75 9.39 -8.24 -6.81
CA ASN A 75 9.07 -9.64 -6.53
C ASN A 75 7.56 -9.89 -6.48
N LEU A 76 6.84 -9.04 -5.77
CA LEU A 76 5.38 -9.17 -5.65
C LEU A 76 4.71 -9.03 -7.01
N LYS A 77 5.10 -8.03 -7.78
CA LYS A 77 4.52 -7.81 -9.11
C LYS A 77 4.67 -9.06 -9.98
N ARG A 78 5.88 -9.60 -10.03
CA ARG A 78 6.16 -10.80 -10.85
C ARG A 78 5.30 -11.98 -10.43
N HIS A 79 5.20 -12.25 -9.12
CA HIS A 79 4.43 -13.38 -8.62
C HIS A 79 2.92 -13.18 -8.77
N MET A 80 2.43 -11.96 -8.56
CA MET A 80 1.01 -11.65 -8.74
C MET A 80 0.61 -11.83 -10.20
N GLU A 81 1.42 -11.33 -11.13
CA GLU A 81 1.13 -11.47 -12.55
C GLU A 81 1.12 -12.94 -12.99
N LYS A 82 2.01 -13.77 -12.44
CA LYS A 82 1.99 -15.21 -12.70
C LYS A 82 0.70 -15.85 -12.18
N ALA A 83 0.15 -15.34 -11.10
CA ALA A 83 -1.11 -15.83 -10.53
C ALA A 83 -2.33 -15.23 -11.22
N GLY A 84 -2.16 -14.43 -12.27
CA GLY A 84 -3.25 -13.80 -13.00
C GLY A 84 -3.83 -12.58 -12.30
N ILE A 85 -3.10 -11.99 -11.35
CA ILE A 85 -3.55 -10.82 -10.60
C ILE A 85 -2.75 -9.60 -11.05
N LYS A 86 -3.45 -8.55 -11.47
CA LYS A 86 -2.80 -7.31 -11.87
C LYS A 86 -2.24 -6.61 -10.64
N ALA A 87 -0.96 -6.26 -10.68
CA ALA A 87 -0.30 -5.50 -9.64
C ALA A 87 -0.33 -4.01 -10.01
N ASN A 88 -1.11 -3.24 -9.27
CA ASN A 88 -1.25 -1.80 -9.49
C ASN A 88 -0.19 -1.05 -8.70
N LEU A 89 0.75 -0.43 -9.39
CA LEU A 89 1.82 0.38 -8.81
C LEU A 89 1.61 1.87 -9.03
N HIS A 90 0.50 2.25 -9.63
CA HIS A 90 0.23 3.64 -10.00
C HIS A 90 0.30 4.58 -8.79
N PHE A 91 -0.37 4.22 -7.71
CA PHE A 91 -0.40 5.05 -6.50
C PHE A 91 0.98 5.12 -5.85
N TRP A 92 1.68 3.99 -5.77
CA TRP A 92 3.00 3.93 -5.17
C TRP A 92 4.00 4.82 -5.93
N LEU A 93 3.97 4.76 -7.26
CA LEU A 93 4.85 5.57 -8.10
C LEU A 93 4.54 7.06 -7.93
N ARG A 94 3.27 7.43 -7.91
CA ARG A 94 2.88 8.82 -7.71
C ARG A 94 3.29 9.34 -6.33
N LEU A 95 3.05 8.55 -5.30
CA LEU A 95 3.39 8.94 -3.94
C LEU A 95 4.90 9.01 -3.76
N SER A 96 5.64 8.07 -4.30
CA SER A 96 7.10 8.06 -4.18
C SER A 96 7.74 9.27 -4.86
N SER A 97 7.13 9.82 -5.90
CA SER A 97 7.62 11.03 -6.54
C SER A 97 7.36 12.29 -5.74
N LEU A 98 6.40 12.24 -4.80
CA LEU A 98 6.03 13.38 -3.97
C LEU A 98 6.75 13.39 -2.62
N VAL A 99 7.28 12.25 -2.20
CA VAL A 99 7.96 12.17 -0.90
C VAL A 99 9.43 12.48 -1.06
N GLY A 100 9.99 13.20 -0.09
CA GLY A 100 11.42 13.45 -0.03
C GLY A 100 12.15 12.30 0.63
N ARG A 101 13.43 12.51 0.92
CA ARG A 101 14.25 11.51 1.59
C ARG A 101 13.79 11.21 3.02
N GLU A 102 12.97 12.08 3.58
CA GLU A 102 12.53 11.98 4.98
C GLU A 102 11.38 10.99 5.15
N VAL A 103 10.63 10.71 4.09
CA VAL A 103 9.49 9.81 4.14
C VAL A 103 9.84 8.51 3.45
N LYS A 104 9.92 7.42 4.20
CA LYS A 104 10.38 6.12 3.70
C LYS A 104 9.28 5.08 3.61
N ASP A 105 8.19 5.26 4.32
CA ASP A 105 7.11 4.30 4.42
C ASP A 105 5.74 4.98 4.42
N VAL A 106 4.70 4.16 4.37
CA VAL A 106 3.31 4.66 4.34
C VAL A 106 2.93 5.32 5.66
N GLU A 107 3.44 4.82 6.79
CA GLU A 107 3.23 5.46 8.09
C GLU A 107 3.78 6.89 8.10
N GLY A 108 5.01 7.08 7.62
CA GLY A 108 5.63 8.39 7.54
C GLY A 108 4.91 9.31 6.57
N LEU A 109 4.44 8.78 5.44
CA LEU A 109 3.66 9.53 4.47
C LEU A 109 2.35 10.03 5.10
N ALA A 110 1.65 9.17 5.83
CA ALA A 110 0.41 9.54 6.48
C ALA A 110 0.63 10.66 7.50
N ALA A 111 1.68 10.55 8.31
CA ALA A 111 2.04 11.58 9.29
C ALA A 111 2.37 12.91 8.60
N TYR A 112 3.09 12.86 7.49
CA TYR A 112 3.41 14.04 6.70
C TYR A 112 2.16 14.70 6.15
N MET A 113 1.23 13.92 5.62
CA MET A 113 -0.02 14.43 5.06
C MET A 113 -0.91 15.06 6.14
N GLU A 114 -0.98 14.46 7.33
CA GLU A 114 -1.71 15.03 8.45
C GLU A 114 -1.09 16.36 8.88
N THR A 115 0.23 16.44 8.90
CA THR A 115 0.94 17.68 9.22
C THR A 115 0.62 18.78 8.20
N LEU A 116 0.63 18.46 6.91
CA LEU A 116 0.29 19.41 5.86
C LEU A 116 -1.15 19.89 5.99
N LYS A 117 -2.06 18.99 6.23
CA LYS A 117 -3.48 19.30 6.41
C LYS A 117 -3.67 20.26 7.59
N SER A 118 -2.98 20.00 8.70
CA SER A 118 -3.02 20.86 9.87
C SER A 118 -2.46 22.26 9.58
N LYS A 119 -1.37 22.35 8.82
CA LYS A 119 -0.74 23.64 8.46
C LYS A 119 -1.58 24.46 7.51
N ILE A 120 -2.30 23.81 6.61
CA ILE A 120 -3.18 24.49 5.68
C ILE A 120 -4.44 24.99 6.40
N GLY A 121 -4.68 24.46 7.60
CA GLY A 121 -5.68 25.00 8.48
C GLY A 121 -7.10 24.70 8.09
N ASP A 122 -7.42 23.54 7.64
CA ASP A 122 -8.81 23.13 7.39
C ASP A 122 -9.67 24.18 6.70
N SER A 123 -9.03 25.09 6.06
CA SER A 123 -9.72 26.18 5.37
C SER A 123 -10.35 25.72 4.09
#